data_f650e9a6c78de76c0ef89c2d6da5765c
#
_entry.id   f650e9a6c78de76c0ef89c2d6da5765c
#
_cell.length_a   1.000
_cell.length_b   1.000
_cell.length_c   1.000
_cell.angle_alpha   90.00
_cell.angle_beta   90.00
_cell.angle_gamma   90.00
#
_symmetry.space_group_name_H-M   'P 1'
#
loop_
_entity.id
_entity.type
_entity.pdbx_description
1 polymer ?
#
loop_
_entity_poly.entity_id
_entity_poly.type
_entity_poly.pdbx_seq_one_letter_code
_entity_poly.pdbx_strand_id
1 'polypeptide(L)'
;MKQYSDLKKNTIIISIANLGSKFIAFILAPLYSYYLTTSEYGIMDMIITTVSLVMPIICLNIYESVFRFSSDKDANIKAVMSCSSLIGIVGGIICVCICCIISQLSGYTEILYIGFFVFLDIINNILSQLARGSGDVKSYALGGVVNSVFTLLFNIVFMMLLQLGLKGWVISFLIGKSSQTIYLFVKKKAYTYISFNEIETETLKQLLRFCLPLMPTTIMWWVMNVSDRYVISFFLGTAATGIYAVACKIPSLLSLVENVFYQAWQISAISMGNNKNRDK
;
A
#
# COMPACT_ATOMS: atom_id res chain seq x y z
N MET A 1 -26.29 20.58 4.03
CA MET A 1 -26.12 19.96 5.37
C MET A 1 -25.89 18.46 5.30
N LYS A 2 -26.64 17.66 4.51
CA LYS A 2 -26.47 16.19 4.41
C LYS A 2 -25.08 15.77 3.89
N GLN A 3 -24.56 16.45 2.88
CA GLN A 3 -23.26 16.20 2.26
C GLN A 3 -22.08 16.44 3.24
N TYR A 4 -22.21 17.41 4.13
CA TYR A 4 -21.22 17.72 5.18
C TYR A 4 -21.22 16.66 6.30
N SER A 5 -22.40 16.16 6.65
CA SER A 5 -22.58 15.07 7.61
C SER A 5 -21.96 13.77 7.10
N ASP A 6 -22.18 13.44 5.82
CA ASP A 6 -21.63 12.24 5.20
C ASP A 6 -20.09 12.31 5.06
N LEU A 7 -19.56 13.48 4.72
CA LEU A 7 -18.11 13.72 4.67
C LEU A 7 -17.47 13.53 6.05
N LYS A 8 -18.05 14.13 7.10
CA LYS A 8 -17.59 14.01 8.48
C LYS A 8 -17.62 12.55 8.96
N LYS A 9 -18.70 11.83 8.66
CA LYS A 9 -18.84 10.40 8.99
C LYS A 9 -17.80 9.52 8.27
N ASN A 10 -17.59 9.74 6.98
CA ASN A 10 -16.62 9.00 6.19
C ASN A 10 -15.19 9.26 6.67
N THR A 11 -14.85 10.50 7.02
CA THR A 11 -13.54 10.84 7.58
C THR A 11 -13.30 10.15 8.92
N ILE A 12 -14.29 10.14 9.81
CA ILE A 12 -14.19 9.45 11.10
C ILE A 12 -13.95 7.94 10.88
N ILE A 13 -14.67 7.32 9.94
CA ILE A 13 -14.51 5.89 9.61
C ILE A 13 -13.10 5.60 9.09
N ILE A 14 -12.58 6.41 8.16
CA ILE A 14 -11.20 6.27 7.66
C ILE A 14 -10.19 6.43 8.78
N SER A 15 -10.35 7.46 9.61
CA SER A 15 -9.41 7.74 10.70
C SER A 15 -9.38 6.60 11.72
N ILE A 16 -10.53 6.07 12.12
CA ILE A 16 -10.63 4.95 13.06
C ILE A 16 -10.01 3.68 12.45
N ALA A 17 -10.29 3.37 11.19
CA ALA A 17 -9.74 2.19 10.53
C ALA A 17 -8.22 2.30 10.32
N ASN A 18 -7.72 3.46 9.92
CA ASN A 18 -6.28 3.72 9.78
C ASN A 18 -5.56 3.65 11.14
N LEU A 19 -6.14 4.24 12.19
CA LEU A 19 -5.59 4.14 13.54
C LEU A 19 -5.59 2.69 14.03
N GLY A 20 -6.67 1.95 13.82
CA GLY A 20 -6.77 0.53 14.19
C GLY A 20 -5.71 -0.33 13.49
N SER A 21 -5.55 -0.18 12.17
CA SER A 21 -4.54 -0.92 11.40
C SER A 21 -3.11 -0.58 11.84
N LYS A 22 -2.84 0.69 12.14
CA LYS A 22 -1.52 1.14 12.62
C LYS A 22 -1.26 0.71 14.06
N PHE A 23 -2.29 0.64 14.91
CA PHE A 23 -2.20 0.10 16.26
C PHE A 23 -1.84 -1.39 16.24
N ILE A 24 -2.44 -2.18 15.35
CA ILE A 24 -2.07 -3.57 15.14
C ILE A 24 -0.61 -3.70 14.68
N ALA A 25 -0.18 -2.87 13.74
CA ALA A 25 1.22 -2.85 13.30
C ALA A 25 2.19 -2.48 14.43
N PHE A 26 1.78 -1.62 15.35
CA PHE A 26 2.57 -1.27 16.54
C PHE A 26 2.65 -2.45 17.53
N ILE A 27 1.55 -3.17 17.76
CA ILE A 27 1.55 -4.39 18.61
C ILE A 27 2.43 -5.48 17.99
N LEU A 28 2.51 -5.58 16.67
CA LEU A 28 3.37 -6.54 15.97
C LEU A 28 4.87 -6.21 16.09
N ALA A 29 5.26 -4.95 16.33
CA ALA A 29 6.66 -4.58 16.41
C ALA A 29 7.43 -5.28 17.56
N PRO A 30 6.93 -5.34 18.82
CA PRO A 30 7.54 -6.16 19.87
C PRO A 30 7.58 -7.65 19.55
N LEU A 31 6.53 -8.18 18.91
CA LEU A 31 6.49 -9.57 18.48
C LEU A 31 7.62 -9.89 17.50
N TYR A 32 7.80 -9.03 16.49
CA TYR A 32 8.90 -9.18 15.54
C TYR A 32 10.27 -9.06 16.20
N SER A 33 10.45 -8.11 17.13
CA SER A 33 11.71 -7.94 17.85
C SER A 33 12.05 -9.12 18.77
N TYR A 34 11.05 -9.89 19.21
CA TYR A 34 11.25 -11.05 20.07
C TYR A 34 11.55 -12.34 19.27
N TYR A 35 10.84 -12.54 18.15
CA TYR A 35 10.92 -13.79 17.37
C TYR A 35 11.87 -13.72 16.17
N LEU A 36 12.31 -12.56 15.73
CA LEU A 36 13.30 -12.39 14.66
C LEU A 36 14.65 -12.04 15.24
N THR A 37 15.70 -12.56 14.65
CA THR A 37 17.07 -12.07 14.88
C THR A 37 17.18 -10.63 14.33
N THR A 38 18.17 -9.88 14.79
CA THR A 38 18.43 -8.52 14.28
C THR A 38 18.67 -8.50 12.77
N SER A 39 19.32 -9.52 12.24
CA SER A 39 19.54 -9.66 10.79
C SER A 39 18.26 -9.96 10.04
N GLU A 40 17.40 -10.87 10.51
CA GLU A 40 16.10 -11.16 9.89
C GLU A 40 15.18 -9.94 9.93
N TYR A 41 15.20 -9.18 11.03
CA TYR A 41 14.44 -7.92 11.12
C TYR A 41 14.92 -6.90 10.10
N GLY A 42 16.24 -6.79 9.91
CA GLY A 42 16.83 -5.94 8.88
C GLY A 42 16.43 -6.36 7.46
N ILE A 43 16.44 -7.66 7.16
CA ILE A 43 15.98 -8.20 5.87
C ILE A 43 14.50 -7.91 5.67
N MET A 44 13.66 -8.11 6.70
CA MET A 44 12.24 -7.76 6.67
C MET A 44 12.02 -6.28 6.32
N ASP A 45 12.74 -5.38 6.98
CA ASP A 45 12.63 -3.93 6.73
C ASP A 45 13.11 -3.57 5.31
N MET A 46 14.21 -4.19 4.84
CA MET A 46 14.71 -4.03 3.48
C MET A 46 13.71 -4.53 2.42
N ILE A 47 13.02 -5.64 2.65
CA ILE A 47 11.95 -6.13 1.75
C ILE A 47 10.84 -5.10 1.65
N ILE A 48 10.29 -4.62 2.79
CA ILE A 48 9.20 -3.63 2.83
C ILE A 48 9.61 -2.34 2.11
N THR A 49 10.81 -1.86 2.37
CA THR A 49 11.32 -0.62 1.79
C THR A 49 11.57 -0.75 0.29
N THR A 50 12.09 -1.89 -0.16
CA THR A 50 12.27 -2.18 -1.59
C THR A 50 10.92 -2.27 -2.31
N VAL A 51 9.94 -2.96 -1.73
CA VAL A 51 8.58 -3.05 -2.28
C VAL A 51 7.96 -1.66 -2.42
N SER A 52 8.13 -0.79 -1.44
CA SER A 52 7.58 0.58 -1.46
C SER A 52 8.19 1.47 -2.56
N LEU A 53 9.41 1.17 -3.01
CA LEU A 53 10.04 1.85 -4.15
C LEU A 53 9.66 1.21 -5.49
N VAL A 54 9.78 -0.12 -5.56
CA VAL A 54 9.64 -0.88 -6.81
C VAL A 54 8.20 -0.88 -7.30
N MET A 55 7.23 -0.98 -6.39
CA MET A 55 5.81 -1.05 -6.74
C MET A 55 5.34 0.16 -7.56
N PRO A 56 5.52 1.42 -7.13
CA PRO A 56 5.10 2.57 -7.93
C PRO A 56 5.84 2.69 -9.27
N ILE A 57 7.09 2.27 -9.35
CA ILE A 57 7.87 2.27 -10.60
C ILE A 57 7.30 1.24 -11.58
N ILE A 58 7.08 0.02 -11.14
CA ILE A 58 6.60 -1.09 -11.97
C ILE A 58 5.18 -0.85 -12.49
N CYS A 59 4.29 -0.32 -11.66
CA CYS A 59 2.91 -0.03 -12.07
C CYS A 59 2.71 1.42 -12.55
N LEU A 60 3.80 2.21 -12.72
CA LEU A 60 3.75 3.60 -13.18
C LEU A 60 2.81 4.49 -12.35
N ASN A 61 2.65 4.23 -11.05
CA ASN A 61 1.68 4.91 -10.18
C ASN A 61 0.22 4.84 -10.66
N ILE A 62 -0.15 3.86 -11.48
CA ILE A 62 -1.47 3.79 -12.13
C ILE A 62 -2.64 3.79 -11.13
N TYR A 63 -2.42 3.32 -9.92
CA TYR A 63 -3.42 3.32 -8.85
C TYR A 63 -3.88 4.74 -8.46
N GLU A 64 -3.04 5.77 -8.61
CA GLU A 64 -3.43 7.16 -8.38
C GLU A 64 -4.43 7.64 -9.44
N SER A 65 -4.24 7.20 -10.69
CA SER A 65 -5.20 7.45 -11.76
C SER A 65 -6.54 6.78 -11.47
N VAL A 66 -6.54 5.53 -10.96
CA VAL A 66 -7.78 4.84 -10.56
C VAL A 66 -8.55 5.68 -9.54
N PHE A 67 -7.87 6.20 -8.50
CA PHE A 67 -8.51 7.07 -7.51
C PHE A 67 -9.12 8.31 -8.15
N ARG A 68 -8.34 9.02 -8.96
CA ARG A 68 -8.76 10.29 -9.60
C ARG A 68 -9.97 10.10 -10.51
N PHE A 69 -9.89 9.13 -11.42
CA PHE A 69 -10.94 8.90 -12.42
C PHE A 69 -12.15 8.16 -11.86
N SER A 70 -12.00 7.30 -10.83
CA SER A 70 -13.16 6.69 -10.15
C SER A 70 -13.97 7.69 -9.31
N SER A 71 -13.40 8.88 -9.02
CA SER A 71 -14.11 9.96 -8.33
C SER A 71 -14.90 10.84 -9.30
N ASP A 72 -14.69 10.71 -10.59
CA ASP A 72 -15.40 11.45 -11.64
C ASP A 72 -16.67 10.69 -12.03
N LYS A 73 -17.80 11.37 -12.03
CA LYS A 73 -19.11 10.76 -12.33
C LYS A 73 -19.28 10.40 -13.80
N ASP A 74 -18.56 11.11 -14.67
CA ASP A 74 -18.66 10.95 -16.12
C ASP A 74 -17.62 9.98 -16.69
N ALA A 75 -16.72 9.45 -15.84
CA ALA A 75 -15.69 8.54 -16.28
C ALA A 75 -16.21 7.13 -16.54
N ASN A 76 -15.74 6.51 -17.63
CA ASN A 76 -15.97 5.09 -17.88
C ASN A 76 -15.12 4.23 -16.93
N ILE A 77 -15.69 3.89 -15.78
CA ILE A 77 -14.98 3.11 -14.73
C ILE A 77 -14.51 1.75 -15.27
N LYS A 78 -15.23 1.14 -16.23
CA LYS A 78 -14.81 -0.14 -16.82
C LYS A 78 -13.52 0.02 -17.63
N ALA A 79 -13.42 1.04 -18.47
CA ALA A 79 -12.22 1.33 -19.22
C ALA A 79 -11.03 1.66 -18.29
N VAL A 80 -11.27 2.49 -17.26
CA VAL A 80 -10.25 2.82 -16.24
C VAL A 80 -9.73 1.56 -15.54
N MET A 81 -10.62 0.70 -15.07
CA MET A 81 -10.24 -0.52 -14.35
C MET A 81 -9.58 -1.56 -15.25
N SER A 82 -10.05 -1.72 -16.49
CA SER A 82 -9.47 -2.65 -17.46
C SER A 82 -8.05 -2.23 -17.84
N CYS A 83 -7.84 -0.97 -18.19
CA CYS A 83 -6.52 -0.42 -18.51
C CYS A 83 -5.54 -0.49 -17.31
N SER A 84 -6.01 -0.11 -16.12
CA SER A 84 -5.18 -0.11 -14.91
C SER A 84 -4.81 -1.53 -14.47
N SER A 85 -5.75 -2.47 -14.56
CA SER A 85 -5.50 -3.88 -14.25
C SER A 85 -4.52 -4.50 -15.24
N LEU A 86 -4.61 -4.17 -16.52
CA LEU A 86 -3.67 -4.63 -17.54
C LEU A 86 -2.24 -4.19 -17.20
N ILE A 87 -2.01 -2.89 -16.96
CA ILE A 87 -0.68 -2.36 -16.59
C ILE A 87 -0.20 -3.01 -15.29
N GLY A 88 -1.07 -3.12 -14.29
CA GLY A 88 -0.71 -3.67 -12.99
C GLY A 88 -0.34 -5.15 -13.07
N ILE A 89 -1.11 -5.96 -13.78
CA ILE A 89 -0.85 -7.41 -13.92
C ILE A 89 0.40 -7.65 -14.75
N VAL A 90 0.53 -6.99 -15.90
CA VAL A 90 1.71 -7.14 -16.77
C VAL A 90 2.97 -6.68 -16.04
N GLY A 91 2.95 -5.49 -15.44
CA GLY A 91 4.08 -4.98 -14.65
C GLY A 91 4.44 -5.89 -13.48
N GLY A 92 3.43 -6.36 -12.74
CA GLY A 92 3.64 -7.28 -11.62
C GLY A 92 4.24 -8.63 -12.04
N ILE A 93 3.78 -9.22 -13.16
CA ILE A 93 4.34 -10.46 -13.71
C ILE A 93 5.80 -10.22 -14.13
N ILE A 94 6.09 -9.14 -14.84
CA ILE A 94 7.46 -8.77 -15.24
C ILE A 94 8.34 -8.66 -13.99
N CYS A 95 7.88 -8.01 -12.92
CA CYS A 95 8.61 -7.87 -11.67
C CYS A 95 8.91 -9.24 -11.05
N VAL A 96 7.92 -10.14 -10.96
CA VAL A 96 8.11 -11.50 -10.44
C VAL A 96 9.14 -12.26 -11.29
N CYS A 97 9.05 -12.20 -12.62
CA CYS A 97 10.01 -12.86 -13.51
C CYS A 97 11.44 -12.32 -13.30
N ILE A 98 11.62 -11.01 -13.22
CA ILE A 98 12.92 -10.37 -12.95
C ILE A 98 13.46 -10.84 -11.58
N CYS A 99 12.62 -10.81 -10.52
CA CYS A 99 13.02 -11.25 -9.19
C CYS A 99 13.38 -12.74 -9.17
N CYS A 100 12.68 -13.59 -9.92
CA CYS A 100 13.02 -15.02 -10.07
C CYS A 100 14.41 -15.20 -10.72
N ILE A 101 14.70 -14.48 -11.80
CA ILE A 101 15.99 -14.55 -12.50
C ILE A 101 17.11 -14.09 -11.55
N ILE A 102 16.95 -12.94 -10.89
CA ILE A 102 17.96 -12.40 -9.99
C ILE A 102 18.16 -13.34 -8.80
N SER A 103 17.08 -13.90 -8.23
CA SER A 103 17.17 -14.87 -7.11
C SER A 103 17.96 -16.11 -7.49
N GLN A 104 17.75 -16.65 -8.69
CA GLN A 104 18.52 -17.80 -9.18
C GLN A 104 19.99 -17.48 -9.42
N LEU A 105 20.31 -16.30 -9.94
CA LEU A 105 21.68 -15.88 -10.22
C LEU A 105 22.46 -15.53 -8.94
N SER A 106 21.80 -14.90 -7.97
CA SER A 106 22.44 -14.43 -6.73
C SER A 106 22.39 -15.44 -5.59
N GLY A 107 21.51 -16.45 -5.66
CA GLY A 107 21.26 -17.41 -4.59
C GLY A 107 20.45 -16.87 -3.40
N TYR A 108 20.01 -15.60 -3.44
CA TYR A 108 19.21 -14.97 -2.38
C TYR A 108 17.71 -15.18 -2.63
N THR A 109 17.07 -16.04 -1.83
CA THR A 109 15.62 -16.34 -1.95
C THR A 109 14.74 -15.16 -1.53
N GLU A 110 15.25 -14.23 -0.74
CA GLU A 110 14.55 -13.04 -0.23
C GLU A 110 14.11 -12.12 -1.36
N ILE A 111 14.85 -12.12 -2.48
CA ILE A 111 14.51 -11.33 -3.67
C ILE A 111 13.18 -11.79 -4.28
N LEU A 112 12.89 -13.09 -4.22
CA LEU A 112 11.63 -13.65 -4.71
C LEU A 112 10.43 -13.10 -3.92
N TYR A 113 10.58 -12.91 -2.61
CA TYR A 113 9.53 -12.35 -1.77
C TYR A 113 9.15 -10.93 -2.20
N ILE A 114 10.15 -10.12 -2.62
CA ILE A 114 9.91 -8.77 -3.15
C ILE A 114 8.99 -8.82 -4.37
N GLY A 115 9.26 -9.71 -5.33
CA GLY A 115 8.43 -9.86 -6.53
C GLY A 115 6.97 -10.18 -6.21
N PHE A 116 6.72 -11.16 -5.33
CA PHE A 116 5.36 -11.53 -4.92
C PHE A 116 4.67 -10.40 -4.13
N PHE A 117 5.40 -9.69 -3.27
CA PHE A 117 4.84 -8.56 -2.52
C PHE A 117 4.45 -7.42 -3.44
N VAL A 118 5.32 -7.06 -4.40
CA VAL A 118 5.03 -6.02 -5.40
C VAL A 118 3.78 -6.39 -6.20
N PHE A 119 3.69 -7.63 -6.69
CA PHE A 119 2.53 -8.09 -7.46
C PHE A 119 1.22 -7.96 -6.69
N LEU A 120 1.18 -8.47 -5.44
CA LEU A 120 0.00 -8.37 -4.60
C LEU A 120 -0.33 -6.92 -4.20
N ASP A 121 0.69 -6.11 -3.92
CA ASP A 121 0.50 -4.70 -3.56
C ASP A 121 -0.07 -3.88 -4.71
N ILE A 122 0.34 -4.13 -5.95
CA ILE A 122 -0.22 -3.48 -7.13
C ILE A 122 -1.73 -3.76 -7.22
N ILE A 123 -2.12 -5.04 -7.19
CA ILE A 123 -3.54 -5.43 -7.29
C ILE A 123 -4.34 -4.86 -6.11
N ASN A 124 -3.80 -4.97 -4.90
CA ASN A 124 -4.43 -4.46 -3.70
C ASN A 124 -4.65 -2.93 -3.77
N ASN A 125 -3.64 -2.17 -4.23
CA ASN A 125 -3.75 -0.72 -4.35
C ASN A 125 -4.78 -0.32 -5.41
N ILE A 126 -4.82 -0.96 -6.59
CA ILE A 126 -5.83 -0.70 -7.62
C ILE A 126 -7.24 -0.87 -7.04
N LEU A 127 -7.53 -1.98 -6.36
CA LEU A 127 -8.84 -2.24 -5.75
C LEU A 127 -9.17 -1.29 -4.58
N SER A 128 -8.17 -0.97 -3.78
CA SER A 128 -8.31 -0.03 -2.65
C SER A 128 -8.65 1.38 -3.15
N GLN A 129 -7.98 1.83 -4.21
CA GLN A 129 -8.23 3.14 -4.80
C GLN A 129 -9.56 3.19 -5.55
N LEU A 130 -10.00 2.09 -6.16
CA LEU A 130 -11.36 1.98 -6.71
C LEU A 130 -12.42 2.15 -5.60
N ALA A 131 -12.25 1.47 -4.46
CA ALA A 131 -13.18 1.59 -3.34
C ALA A 131 -13.21 3.02 -2.80
N ARG A 132 -12.05 3.66 -2.64
CA ARG A 132 -11.89 5.02 -2.15
C ARG A 132 -12.46 6.05 -3.15
N GLY A 133 -12.10 5.94 -4.43
CA GLY A 133 -12.55 6.86 -5.49
C GLY A 133 -14.05 6.77 -5.75
N SER A 134 -14.65 5.58 -5.69
CA SER A 134 -16.11 5.41 -5.79
C SER A 134 -16.89 5.83 -4.53
N GLY A 135 -16.24 6.45 -3.54
CA GLY A 135 -16.87 6.91 -2.29
C GLY A 135 -17.24 5.79 -1.31
N ASP A 136 -16.89 4.53 -1.59
CA ASP A 136 -17.13 3.41 -0.68
C ASP A 136 -16.02 3.29 0.36
N VAL A 137 -15.91 4.35 1.14
CA VAL A 137 -14.93 4.51 2.21
C VAL A 137 -15.01 3.38 3.24
N LYS A 138 -16.23 2.84 3.47
CA LYS A 138 -16.45 1.75 4.40
C LYS A 138 -15.75 0.46 3.93
N SER A 139 -15.89 0.09 2.67
CA SER A 139 -15.22 -1.10 2.12
C SER A 139 -13.70 -0.92 2.10
N TYR A 140 -13.20 0.28 1.77
CA TYR A 140 -11.77 0.60 1.88
C TYR A 140 -11.25 0.39 3.31
N ALA A 141 -11.94 0.97 4.30
CA ALA A 141 -11.56 0.89 5.71
C ALA A 141 -11.60 -0.55 6.24
N LEU A 142 -12.69 -1.28 5.95
CA LEU A 142 -12.83 -2.70 6.35
C LEU A 142 -11.78 -3.59 5.68
N GLY A 143 -11.41 -3.32 4.42
CA GLY A 143 -10.32 -4.02 3.75
C GLY A 143 -8.99 -3.90 4.51
N GLY A 144 -8.64 -2.69 5.00
CA GLY A 144 -7.46 -2.49 5.84
C GLY A 144 -7.53 -3.25 7.18
N VAL A 145 -8.70 -3.28 7.81
CA VAL A 145 -8.92 -4.08 9.03
C VAL A 145 -8.76 -5.58 8.76
N VAL A 146 -9.35 -6.09 7.68
CA VAL A 146 -9.20 -7.49 7.26
C VAL A 146 -7.73 -7.84 7.09
N ASN A 147 -6.96 -7.04 6.34
CA ASN A 147 -5.52 -7.23 6.20
C ASN A 147 -4.83 -7.33 7.57
N SER A 148 -5.06 -6.36 8.43
CA SER A 148 -4.37 -6.28 9.73
C SER A 148 -4.72 -7.45 10.65
N VAL A 149 -5.98 -7.85 10.70
CA VAL A 149 -6.44 -8.98 11.52
C VAL A 149 -5.85 -10.30 11.02
N PHE A 150 -5.90 -10.56 9.71
CA PHE A 150 -5.32 -11.77 9.14
C PHE A 150 -3.80 -11.79 9.31
N THR A 151 -3.12 -10.67 9.05
CA THR A 151 -1.68 -10.57 9.29
C THR A 151 -1.34 -10.87 10.76
N LEU A 152 -2.07 -10.31 11.72
CA LEU A 152 -1.86 -10.56 13.15
C LEU A 152 -2.06 -12.05 13.49
N LEU A 153 -3.20 -12.61 13.10
CA LEU A 153 -3.53 -14.01 13.38
C LEU A 153 -2.49 -14.98 12.82
N PHE A 154 -2.10 -14.80 11.56
CA PHE A 154 -1.13 -15.67 10.94
C PHE A 154 0.31 -15.43 11.42
N ASN A 155 0.67 -14.21 11.85
CA ASN A 155 1.93 -14.00 12.56
C ASN A 155 1.99 -14.78 13.86
N ILE A 156 0.90 -14.79 14.66
CA ILE A 156 0.83 -15.62 15.86
C ILE A 156 1.03 -17.10 15.52
N VAL A 157 0.36 -17.60 14.49
CA VAL A 157 0.48 -19.01 14.09
C VAL A 157 1.89 -19.33 13.57
N PHE A 158 2.39 -18.59 12.59
CA PHE A 158 3.64 -18.97 11.90
C PHE A 158 4.90 -18.52 12.65
N MET A 159 4.89 -17.41 13.34
CA MET A 159 6.06 -16.94 14.07
C MET A 159 6.08 -17.44 15.51
N MET A 160 4.93 -17.44 16.20
CA MET A 160 4.86 -17.77 17.63
C MET A 160 4.73 -19.27 17.85
N LEU A 161 3.79 -19.93 17.17
CA LEU A 161 3.53 -21.38 17.36
C LEU A 161 4.49 -22.25 16.54
N LEU A 162 4.70 -21.90 15.26
CA LEU A 162 5.54 -22.70 14.35
C LEU A 162 7.01 -22.22 14.29
N GLN A 163 7.33 -21.08 14.88
CA GLN A 163 8.67 -20.49 14.98
C GLN A 163 9.42 -20.42 13.63
N LEU A 164 8.72 -20.08 12.56
CA LEU A 164 9.28 -20.04 11.20
C LEU A 164 10.13 -18.78 10.91
N GLY A 165 10.33 -17.88 11.89
CA GLY A 165 11.14 -16.68 11.74
C GLY A 165 10.68 -15.80 10.56
N LEU A 166 11.63 -15.35 9.75
CA LEU A 166 11.35 -14.50 8.58
C LEU A 166 10.36 -15.11 7.60
N LYS A 167 10.41 -16.42 7.36
CA LYS A 167 9.47 -17.11 6.46
C LYS A 167 8.05 -17.03 6.99
N GLY A 168 7.87 -17.17 8.31
CA GLY A 168 6.57 -17.01 8.97
C GLY A 168 5.98 -15.63 8.76
N TRP A 169 6.81 -14.58 8.87
CA TRP A 169 6.41 -13.21 8.57
C TRP A 169 5.99 -13.03 7.10
N VAL A 170 6.79 -13.53 6.16
CA VAL A 170 6.48 -13.46 4.71
C VAL A 170 5.12 -14.07 4.41
N ILE A 171 4.86 -15.30 4.89
CA ILE A 171 3.60 -16.02 4.64
C ILE A 171 2.42 -15.25 5.26
N SER A 172 2.57 -14.77 6.49
CA SER A 172 1.54 -14.01 7.19
C SER A 172 1.16 -12.73 6.46
N PHE A 173 2.16 -12.00 5.94
CA PHE A 173 1.97 -10.78 5.19
C PHE A 173 1.26 -11.04 3.85
N LEU A 174 1.67 -12.09 3.12
CA LEU A 174 1.02 -12.50 1.88
C LEU A 174 -0.44 -12.89 2.09
N ILE A 175 -0.74 -13.63 3.15
CA ILE A 175 -2.12 -14.03 3.49
C ILE A 175 -2.95 -12.79 3.85
N GLY A 176 -2.42 -11.89 4.67
CA GLY A 176 -3.11 -10.64 5.03
C GLY A 176 -3.46 -9.81 3.81
N LYS A 177 -2.49 -9.56 2.93
CA LYS A 177 -2.70 -8.82 1.68
C LYS A 177 -3.66 -9.52 0.72
N SER A 178 -3.52 -10.84 0.57
CA SER A 178 -4.43 -11.63 -0.26
C SER A 178 -5.87 -11.58 0.27
N SER A 179 -6.05 -11.68 1.58
CA SER A 179 -7.38 -11.59 2.22
C SER A 179 -8.04 -10.22 1.96
N GLN A 180 -7.29 -9.12 2.07
CA GLN A 180 -7.77 -7.79 1.73
C GLN A 180 -8.15 -7.69 0.25
N THR A 181 -7.30 -8.20 -0.63
CA THR A 181 -7.51 -8.19 -2.08
C THR A 181 -8.78 -8.96 -2.45
N ILE A 182 -8.95 -10.18 -1.92
CA ILE A 182 -10.14 -11.01 -2.13
C ILE A 182 -11.39 -10.30 -1.60
N TYR A 183 -11.32 -9.75 -0.39
CA TYR A 183 -12.44 -9.00 0.20
C TYR A 183 -12.88 -7.85 -0.69
N LEU A 184 -11.95 -7.00 -1.14
CA LEU A 184 -12.26 -5.86 -2.01
C LEU A 184 -12.74 -6.30 -3.39
N PHE A 185 -12.14 -7.33 -3.97
CA PHE A 185 -12.51 -7.88 -5.27
C PHE A 185 -13.97 -8.37 -5.28
N VAL A 186 -14.37 -9.12 -4.27
CA VAL A 186 -15.74 -9.63 -4.12
C VAL A 186 -16.70 -8.50 -3.76
N LYS A 187 -16.34 -7.66 -2.78
CA LYS A 187 -17.22 -6.60 -2.29
C LYS A 187 -17.52 -5.53 -3.34
N LYS A 188 -16.52 -5.15 -4.12
CA LYS A 188 -16.66 -4.19 -5.23
C LYS A 188 -17.14 -4.83 -6.52
N LYS A 189 -17.31 -6.17 -6.54
CA LYS A 189 -17.62 -6.93 -7.76
C LYS A 189 -16.65 -6.54 -8.90
N ALA A 190 -15.35 -6.47 -8.59
CA ALA A 190 -14.34 -5.93 -9.52
C ALA A 190 -14.32 -6.69 -10.86
N TYR A 191 -14.72 -7.96 -10.87
CA TYR A 191 -14.88 -8.75 -12.09
C TYR A 191 -15.89 -8.16 -13.09
N THR A 192 -16.83 -7.31 -12.65
CA THR A 192 -17.79 -6.65 -13.55
C THR A 192 -17.22 -5.42 -14.24
N TYR A 193 -16.09 -4.90 -13.72
CA TYR A 193 -15.41 -3.72 -14.27
C TYR A 193 -14.21 -4.07 -15.15
N ILE A 194 -13.73 -5.32 -15.09
CA ILE A 194 -12.55 -5.75 -15.86
C ILE A 194 -13.05 -6.50 -17.11
N SER A 195 -12.80 -5.91 -18.29
CA SER A 195 -13.14 -6.50 -19.58
C SER A 195 -12.06 -6.14 -20.61
N PHE A 196 -11.57 -7.12 -21.35
CA PHE A 196 -10.61 -6.89 -22.42
C PHE A 196 -11.15 -5.99 -23.54
N ASN A 197 -12.46 -6.00 -23.78
CA ASN A 197 -13.12 -5.20 -24.82
C ASN A 197 -13.20 -3.70 -24.43
N GLU A 198 -13.00 -3.36 -23.18
CA GLU A 198 -13.05 -1.99 -22.67
C GLU A 198 -11.64 -1.36 -22.57
N ILE A 199 -10.62 -2.02 -23.12
CA ILE A 199 -9.27 -1.47 -23.14
C ILE A 199 -9.17 -0.47 -24.28
N GLU A 200 -9.23 0.82 -23.93
CA GLU A 200 -9.18 1.93 -24.85
C GLU A 200 -7.81 2.62 -24.81
N THR A 201 -7.17 2.79 -25.95
CA THR A 201 -5.87 3.48 -26.03
C THR A 201 -5.93 4.92 -25.53
N GLU A 202 -7.07 5.60 -25.75
CA GLU A 202 -7.25 6.98 -25.31
C GLU A 202 -7.35 7.08 -23.80
N THR A 203 -8.15 6.21 -23.18
CA THR A 203 -8.24 6.08 -21.71
C THR A 203 -6.86 5.75 -21.14
N LEU A 204 -6.13 4.82 -21.74
CA LEU A 204 -4.78 4.46 -21.29
C LEU A 204 -3.81 5.66 -21.32
N LYS A 205 -3.81 6.45 -22.40
CA LYS A 205 -3.00 7.67 -22.50
C LYS A 205 -3.37 8.71 -21.44
N GLN A 206 -4.66 8.89 -21.17
CA GLN A 206 -5.13 9.82 -20.14
C GLN A 206 -4.65 9.39 -18.75
N LEU A 207 -4.75 8.10 -18.43
CA LEU A 207 -4.28 7.55 -17.16
C LEU A 207 -2.77 7.76 -16.98
N LEU A 208 -1.98 7.41 -18.02
CA LEU A 208 -0.53 7.56 -18.00
C LEU A 208 -0.11 9.05 -17.93
N ARG A 209 -0.78 9.93 -18.66
CA ARG A 209 -0.51 11.38 -18.62
C ARG A 209 -0.74 11.97 -17.22
N PHE A 210 -1.66 11.40 -16.45
CA PHE A 210 -1.91 11.82 -15.08
C PHE A 210 -0.87 11.25 -14.11
N CYS A 211 -0.58 9.94 -14.17
CA CYS A 211 0.23 9.28 -13.14
C CYS A 211 1.75 9.44 -13.36
N LEU A 212 2.24 9.53 -14.60
CA LEU A 212 3.68 9.65 -14.87
C LEU A 212 4.33 10.88 -14.21
N PRO A 213 3.72 12.09 -14.24
CA PRO A 213 4.29 13.25 -13.54
C PRO A 213 4.35 13.10 -12.02
N LEU A 214 3.59 12.19 -11.43
CA LEU A 214 3.61 11.92 -9.98
C LEU A 214 4.76 11.00 -9.57
N MET A 215 5.34 10.22 -10.49
CA MET A 215 6.42 9.28 -10.19
C MET A 215 7.66 9.94 -9.55
N PRO A 216 8.21 11.05 -10.11
CA PRO A 216 9.36 11.70 -9.49
C PRO A 216 9.10 12.10 -8.04
N THR A 217 7.92 12.62 -7.74
CA THR A 217 7.54 12.99 -6.38
C THR A 217 7.52 11.77 -5.45
N THR A 218 6.96 10.64 -5.89
CA THR A 218 6.92 9.40 -5.11
C THR A 218 8.32 8.86 -4.84
N ILE A 219 9.20 8.87 -5.86
CA ILE A 219 10.59 8.43 -5.72
C ILE A 219 11.37 9.36 -4.78
N MET A 220 11.22 10.67 -4.91
CA MET A 220 11.87 11.65 -4.04
C MET A 220 11.43 11.51 -2.58
N TRP A 221 10.16 11.29 -2.33
CA TRP A 221 9.64 10.97 -1.00
C TRP A 221 10.29 9.71 -0.41
N TRP A 222 10.44 8.68 -1.23
CA TRP A 222 11.10 7.45 -0.80
C TRP A 222 12.57 7.70 -0.46
N VAL A 223 13.31 8.40 -1.33
CA VAL A 223 14.72 8.76 -1.09
C VAL A 223 14.88 9.50 0.22
N MET A 224 14.04 10.50 0.48
CA MET A 224 14.11 11.33 1.70
C MET A 224 13.80 10.53 2.98
N ASN A 225 12.92 9.56 2.92
CA ASN A 225 12.41 8.90 4.15
C ASN A 225 13.01 7.52 4.42
N VAL A 226 13.67 6.91 3.42
CA VAL A 226 13.95 5.46 3.50
C VAL A 226 15.35 5.09 3.00
N SER A 227 16.02 5.92 2.19
CA SER A 227 17.31 5.59 1.58
C SER A 227 18.43 5.32 2.60
N ASP A 228 18.34 5.90 3.79
CA ASP A 228 19.25 5.70 4.91
C ASP A 228 19.43 4.21 5.28
N ARG A 229 18.37 3.39 5.17
CA ARG A 229 18.41 1.96 5.44
C ARG A 229 19.34 1.20 4.49
N TYR A 230 19.38 1.62 3.23
CA TYR A 230 20.29 1.03 2.24
C TYR A 230 21.75 1.41 2.52
N VAL A 231 21.99 2.65 2.93
CA VAL A 231 23.33 3.09 3.33
C VAL A 231 23.80 2.31 4.55
N ILE A 232 22.95 2.18 5.58
CA ILE A 232 23.27 1.41 6.78
C ILE A 232 23.50 -0.07 6.43
N SER A 233 22.66 -0.66 5.61
CA SER A 233 22.79 -2.06 5.19
C SER A 233 24.10 -2.30 4.43
N PHE A 234 24.48 -1.39 3.56
CA PHE A 234 25.70 -1.50 2.75
C PHE A 234 26.97 -1.41 3.60
N PHE A 235 27.06 -0.44 4.55
CA PHE A 235 28.27 -0.21 5.33
C PHE A 235 28.33 -1.04 6.62
N LEU A 236 27.20 -1.31 7.27
CA LEU A 236 27.14 -1.92 8.60
C LEU A 236 26.40 -3.28 8.61
N GLY A 237 25.82 -3.68 7.49
CA GLY A 237 25.12 -4.94 7.34
C GLY A 237 23.67 -4.94 7.83
N THR A 238 22.99 -6.08 7.58
CA THR A 238 21.55 -6.24 7.86
C THR A 238 21.20 -6.19 9.34
N ALA A 239 22.09 -6.64 10.23
CA ALA A 239 21.87 -6.58 11.68
C ALA A 239 21.77 -5.13 12.19
N ALA A 240 22.65 -4.24 11.72
CA ALA A 240 22.58 -2.82 12.05
C ALA A 240 21.32 -2.16 11.49
N THR A 241 20.92 -2.53 10.27
CA THR A 241 19.65 -2.08 9.67
C THR A 241 18.45 -2.51 10.51
N GLY A 242 18.45 -3.73 11.06
CA GLY A 242 17.40 -4.22 11.96
C GLY A 242 17.27 -3.39 13.23
N ILE A 243 18.39 -3.07 13.89
CA ILE A 243 18.40 -2.21 15.09
C ILE A 243 17.87 -0.82 14.75
N TYR A 244 18.32 -0.24 13.63
CA TYR A 244 17.87 1.06 13.15
C TYR A 244 16.37 1.07 12.84
N ALA A 245 15.86 0.02 12.18
CA ALA A 245 14.44 -0.12 11.85
C ALA A 245 13.55 -0.15 13.09
N VAL A 246 13.99 -0.85 14.16
CA VAL A 246 13.29 -0.85 15.46
C VAL A 246 13.30 0.55 16.08
N ALA A 247 14.46 1.22 16.10
CA ALA A 247 14.59 2.58 16.63
C ALA A 247 13.66 3.57 15.93
N CYS A 248 13.50 3.46 14.60
CA CYS A 248 12.58 4.28 13.81
C CYS A 248 11.10 4.06 14.11
N LYS A 249 10.71 2.99 14.83
CA LYS A 249 9.30 2.78 15.22
C LYS A 249 8.79 3.83 16.20
N ILE A 250 9.65 4.34 17.08
CA ILE A 250 9.27 5.38 18.06
C ILE A 250 8.94 6.71 17.35
N PRO A 251 9.83 7.29 16.49
CA PRO A 251 9.48 8.46 15.70
C PRO A 251 8.28 8.28 14.78
N SER A 252 8.07 7.07 14.25
CA SER A 252 6.92 6.80 13.38
C SER A 252 5.56 6.96 14.07
N LEU A 253 5.50 6.89 15.40
CA LEU A 253 4.29 7.20 16.16
C LEU A 253 3.91 8.68 16.06
N LEU A 254 4.88 9.59 16.01
CA LEU A 254 4.62 11.02 15.80
C LEU A 254 4.00 11.27 14.42
N SER A 255 4.49 10.55 13.40
CA SER A 255 3.92 10.63 12.04
C SER A 255 2.46 10.17 11.98
N LEU A 256 1.98 9.34 12.91
CA LEU A 256 0.56 8.99 13.02
C LEU A 256 -0.28 10.20 13.41
N VAL A 257 0.17 10.94 14.42
CA VAL A 257 -0.52 12.14 14.91
C VAL A 257 -0.54 13.21 13.81
N GLU A 258 0.61 13.43 13.15
CA GLU A 258 0.75 14.34 12.04
C GLU A 258 -0.20 13.99 10.87
N ASN A 259 -0.26 12.74 10.47
CA ASN A 259 -1.15 12.27 9.40
C ASN A 259 -2.64 12.49 9.74
N VAL A 260 -3.05 12.24 10.98
CA VAL A 260 -4.44 12.49 11.42
C VAL A 260 -4.74 13.99 11.36
N PHE A 261 -3.82 14.82 11.85
CA PHE A 261 -3.94 16.27 11.80
C PHE A 261 -4.01 16.77 10.35
N TYR A 262 -3.11 16.29 9.49
CA TYR A 262 -3.07 16.66 8.07
C TYR A 262 -4.36 16.30 7.32
N GLN A 263 -4.90 15.11 7.56
CA GLN A 263 -6.18 14.67 6.97
C GLN A 263 -7.34 15.56 7.44
N ALA A 264 -7.38 15.90 8.73
CA ALA A 264 -8.39 16.81 9.27
C ALA A 264 -8.26 18.21 8.68
N TRP A 265 -7.02 18.72 8.55
CA TRP A 265 -6.72 20.01 7.96
C TRP A 265 -7.11 20.07 6.47
N GLN A 266 -6.77 19.04 5.68
CA GLN A 266 -7.14 18.96 4.26
C GLN A 266 -8.65 19.10 4.05
N ILE A 267 -9.45 18.44 4.87
CA ILE A 267 -10.91 18.52 4.79
C ILE A 267 -11.39 19.95 5.08
N SER A 268 -10.83 20.58 6.12
CA SER A 268 -11.16 21.95 6.47
C SER A 268 -10.75 22.94 5.37
N ALA A 269 -9.57 22.77 4.80
CA ALA A 269 -9.05 23.61 3.72
C ALA A 269 -9.91 23.52 2.45
N ILE A 270 -10.32 22.30 2.06
CA ILE A 270 -11.20 22.09 0.89
C ILE A 270 -12.59 22.68 1.15
N SER A 271 -13.13 22.51 2.36
CA SER A 271 -14.44 23.07 2.71
C SER A 271 -14.46 24.60 2.71
N MET A 272 -13.37 25.24 3.15
CA MET A 272 -13.20 26.69 3.09
C MET A 272 -12.97 27.19 1.66
N GLY A 273 -12.29 26.43 0.82
CA GLY A 273 -12.06 26.78 -0.59
C GLY A 273 -13.35 26.80 -1.43
N ASN A 274 -14.34 25.98 -1.07
CA ASN A 274 -15.65 25.92 -1.74
C ASN A 274 -16.68 26.95 -1.23
N ASN A 275 -16.43 27.64 -0.13
CA ASN A 275 -17.26 28.73 0.35
C ASN A 275 -16.87 30.01 -0.38
N LYS A 276 -17.78 30.53 -1.22
CA LYS A 276 -17.68 31.82 -1.91
C LYS A 276 -17.56 33.07 -0.99
N ASN A 277 -17.52 32.89 0.33
CA ASN A 277 -17.34 33.95 1.32
C ASN A 277 -15.89 34.03 1.82
N ARG A 278 -14.93 34.17 0.88
CA ARG A 278 -13.51 34.36 1.20
C ARG A 278 -13.14 35.78 1.65
N ASP A 279 -14.06 36.74 1.56
CA ASP A 279 -13.80 38.16 1.77
C ASP A 279 -14.60 38.75 2.95
N LYS A 280 -14.62 38.00 4.07
CA LYS A 280 -15.05 38.61 5.35
C LYS A 280 -14.18 38.14 6.49
#